data_1d65f4de97a6f0e0b2da59b2aab5a412
#
_entry.id   1d65f4de97a6f0e0b2da59b2aab5a412
#
_cell.length_a   1.000
_cell.length_b   1.000
_cell.length_c   1.000
_cell.angle_alpha   90.00
_cell.angle_beta   90.00
_cell.angle_gamma   90.00
#
_symmetry.space_group_name_H-M   'P 1'
#
loop_
_entity.id
_entity.type
_entity.pdbx_description
1 polymer ?
#
loop_
_entity_poly.entity_id
_entity_poly.type
_entity_poly.pdbx_seq_one_letter_code
_entity_poly.pdbx_strand_id
1 'polypeptide(L)'
;DLEGQSIIQEECNMNTKDKSKLNGKDLISIGIFTAVYFILNLLIAAAMGFVPLVNMMIPFVSSLVLGIPMMLYFTKIKKFGMVLITYIIYGVILTLAGVGIYSLIGGVICAVIAEFIMKAKHYGSASAAILAYAICSVGANANVMGFAFMTEAQLAEKTAYYGQEYMNIISGYFSHGYMLPLIAVTAFAGGALGGLLGKAVLKKHFAKSG
;
A
#
# COMPACT_ATOMS: atom_id res chain seq x y z
N ASP A 1 -2.09 -37.72 -36.21
CA ASP A 1 -2.60 -36.37 -35.84
C ASP A 1 -2.21 -35.88 -34.45
N LEU A 2 -1.18 -36.51 -33.86
CA LEU A 2 -0.63 -36.09 -32.56
C LEU A 2 0.17 -34.79 -32.67
N GLU A 3 0.78 -34.48 -33.80
CA GLU A 3 1.51 -33.22 -34.05
C GLU A 3 0.56 -32.00 -34.11
N GLY A 4 -0.59 -32.15 -34.73
CA GLY A 4 -1.59 -31.08 -34.78
C GLY A 4 -2.14 -30.73 -33.42
N GLN A 5 -2.33 -31.71 -32.53
CA GLN A 5 -2.80 -31.46 -31.14
C GLN A 5 -1.70 -30.83 -30.28
N SER A 6 -0.40 -31.16 -30.50
CA SER A 6 0.69 -30.50 -29.76
C SER A 6 0.87 -29.05 -30.14
N ILE A 7 0.72 -28.70 -31.42
CA ILE A 7 0.84 -27.31 -31.90
C ILE A 7 -0.32 -26.44 -31.34
N ILE A 8 -1.55 -26.95 -31.36
CA ILE A 8 -2.72 -26.26 -30.81
C ILE A 8 -2.57 -26.08 -29.28
N GLN A 9 -2.02 -27.07 -28.58
CA GLN A 9 -1.77 -27.00 -27.15
C GLN A 9 -0.67 -26.00 -26.82
N GLU A 10 0.39 -25.91 -27.65
CA GLU A 10 1.45 -24.90 -27.49
C GLU A 10 0.95 -23.46 -27.79
N GLU A 11 0.17 -23.26 -28.83
CA GLU A 11 -0.45 -21.99 -29.15
C GLU A 11 -1.45 -21.55 -28.07
N CYS A 12 -2.25 -22.47 -27.55
CA CYS A 12 -3.16 -22.21 -26.43
C CYS A 12 -2.41 -21.84 -25.15
N ASN A 13 -1.30 -22.51 -24.85
CA ASN A 13 -0.43 -22.22 -23.71
C ASN A 13 0.33 -20.89 -23.86
N MET A 14 0.79 -20.55 -25.07
CA MET A 14 1.41 -19.25 -25.34
C MET A 14 0.41 -18.10 -25.21
N ASN A 15 -0.80 -18.26 -25.72
CA ASN A 15 -1.86 -17.24 -25.65
C ASN A 15 -2.38 -17.02 -24.22
N THR A 16 -2.43 -18.07 -23.40
CA THR A 16 -2.78 -17.96 -21.98
C THR A 16 -1.64 -17.37 -21.14
N LYS A 17 -0.39 -17.63 -21.47
CA LYS A 17 0.80 -17.08 -20.79
C LYS A 17 0.97 -15.58 -21.06
N ASP A 18 0.58 -15.11 -22.23
CA ASP A 18 0.66 -13.68 -22.61
C ASP A 18 -0.43 -12.85 -21.93
N LYS A 19 -1.61 -13.43 -21.71
CA LYS A 19 -2.71 -12.78 -20.96
C LYS A 19 -2.44 -12.62 -19.46
N SER A 20 -1.51 -13.37 -18.90
CA SER A 20 -1.14 -13.31 -17.47
C SER A 20 -0.10 -12.23 -17.15
N LYS A 21 0.60 -11.70 -18.16
CA LYS A 21 1.64 -10.69 -18.00
C LYS A 21 1.03 -9.27 -17.97
N LEU A 22 1.66 -8.37 -17.22
CA LEU A 22 1.36 -6.95 -17.26
C LEU A 22 1.67 -6.38 -18.64
N ASN A 23 0.73 -5.61 -19.18
CA ASN A 23 0.91 -4.91 -20.46
C ASN A 23 1.01 -3.39 -20.23
N GLY A 24 1.28 -2.62 -21.29
CA GLY A 24 1.43 -1.17 -21.21
C GLY A 24 0.20 -0.45 -20.64
N LYS A 25 -1.02 -0.93 -20.94
CA LYS A 25 -2.26 -0.36 -20.38
C LYS A 25 -2.39 -0.61 -18.88
N ASP A 26 -1.95 -1.79 -18.42
CA ASP A 26 -1.91 -2.10 -16.99
C ASP A 26 -0.93 -1.18 -16.26
N LEU A 27 0.26 -0.95 -16.84
CA LEU A 27 1.28 -0.06 -16.25
C LEU A 27 0.79 1.40 -16.16
N ILE A 28 0.09 1.89 -17.17
CA ILE A 28 -0.55 3.22 -17.13
C ILE A 28 -1.58 3.27 -16.00
N SER A 29 -2.42 2.24 -15.86
CA SER A 29 -3.40 2.16 -14.78
C SER A 29 -2.73 2.10 -13.41
N ILE A 30 -1.66 1.31 -13.25
CA ILE A 30 -0.85 1.26 -12.02
C ILE A 30 -0.34 2.66 -11.68
N GLY A 31 0.23 3.38 -12.64
CA GLY A 31 0.74 4.75 -12.46
C GLY A 31 -0.35 5.71 -11.98
N ILE A 32 -1.53 5.68 -12.62
CA ILE A 32 -2.66 6.54 -12.25
C ILE A 32 -3.13 6.25 -10.81
N PHE A 33 -3.35 4.98 -10.47
CA PHE A 33 -3.81 4.62 -9.13
C PHE A 33 -2.76 4.92 -8.05
N THR A 34 -1.47 4.74 -8.37
CA THR A 34 -0.36 5.11 -7.48
C THR A 34 -0.31 6.62 -7.25
N ALA A 35 -0.51 7.42 -8.30
CA ALA A 35 -0.57 8.88 -8.18
C ALA A 35 -1.76 9.33 -7.31
N VAL A 36 -2.95 8.76 -7.53
CA VAL A 36 -4.13 9.04 -6.68
C VAL A 36 -3.87 8.67 -5.23
N TYR A 37 -3.30 7.49 -5.00
CA TYR A 37 -2.92 7.03 -3.66
C TYR A 37 -1.95 8.00 -2.98
N PHE A 38 -0.90 8.40 -3.69
CA PHE A 38 0.11 9.33 -3.19
C PHE A 38 -0.49 10.70 -2.86
N ILE A 39 -1.27 11.29 -3.78
CA ILE A 39 -1.86 12.62 -3.59
C ILE A 39 -2.81 12.62 -2.39
N LEU A 40 -3.70 11.64 -2.28
CA LEU A 40 -4.64 11.55 -1.16
C LEU A 40 -3.90 11.36 0.16
N ASN A 41 -2.86 10.51 0.19
CA ASN A 41 -2.06 10.33 1.39
C ASN A 41 -1.29 11.60 1.78
N LEU A 42 -0.75 12.33 0.80
CA LEU A 42 -0.08 13.60 1.03
C LEU A 42 -1.04 14.65 1.63
N LEU A 43 -2.27 14.74 1.12
CA LEU A 43 -3.29 15.65 1.65
C LEU A 43 -3.66 15.30 3.10
N ILE A 44 -3.82 14.03 3.42
CA ILE A 44 -4.09 13.56 4.79
C ILE A 44 -2.90 13.90 5.70
N ALA A 45 -1.68 13.61 5.25
CA ALA A 45 -0.47 13.90 6.02
C ALA A 45 -0.28 15.40 6.25
N ALA A 46 -0.55 16.23 5.23
CA ALA A 46 -0.49 17.70 5.35
C ALA A 46 -1.54 18.24 6.31
N ALA A 47 -2.75 17.68 6.32
CA ALA A 47 -3.81 18.10 7.23
C ALA A 47 -3.56 17.67 8.69
N MET A 48 -2.93 16.53 8.91
CA MET A 48 -2.80 15.89 10.23
C MET A 48 -1.39 15.97 10.83
N GLY A 49 -0.37 16.29 10.04
CA GLY A 49 1.02 16.18 10.43
C GLY A 49 1.52 17.21 11.44
N PHE A 50 0.82 18.34 11.60
CA PHE A 50 1.29 19.45 12.44
C PHE A 50 1.02 19.30 13.95
N VAL A 51 0.17 18.36 14.35
CA VAL A 51 -0.14 18.09 15.76
C VAL A 51 0.40 16.70 16.10
N PRO A 52 1.31 16.53 17.09
CA PRO A 52 1.99 15.25 17.35
C PRO A 52 1.03 14.08 17.54
N LEU A 53 0.00 14.22 18.34
CA LEU A 53 -0.99 13.17 18.59
C LEU A 53 -1.78 12.83 17.32
N VAL A 54 -2.15 13.83 16.54
CA VAL A 54 -2.92 13.64 15.29
C VAL A 54 -2.03 12.99 14.21
N ASN A 55 -0.74 13.32 14.20
CA ASN A 55 0.24 12.65 13.33
C ASN A 55 0.28 11.14 13.59
N MET A 56 0.22 10.71 14.85
CA MET A 56 0.19 9.27 15.19
C MET A 56 -1.10 8.56 14.71
N MET A 57 -2.15 9.30 14.38
CA MET A 57 -3.39 8.75 13.83
C MET A 57 -3.36 8.62 12.28
N ILE A 58 -2.38 9.22 11.61
CA ILE A 58 -2.25 9.16 10.14
C ILE A 58 -2.29 7.71 9.63
N PRO A 59 -1.57 6.73 10.19
CA PRO A 59 -1.59 5.35 9.72
C PRO A 59 -3.00 4.74 9.69
N PHE A 60 -3.82 5.04 10.66
CA PHE A 60 -5.21 4.58 10.70
C PHE A 60 -6.09 5.31 9.68
N VAL A 61 -6.08 6.65 9.72
CA VAL A 61 -6.96 7.49 8.89
C VAL A 61 -6.64 7.36 7.41
N SER A 62 -5.35 7.40 7.04
CA SER A 62 -4.96 7.23 5.63
C SER A 62 -5.34 5.87 5.11
N SER A 63 -5.09 4.79 5.87
CA SER A 63 -5.45 3.44 5.47
C SER A 63 -6.96 3.25 5.35
N LEU A 64 -7.75 3.91 6.20
CA LEU A 64 -9.21 3.87 6.14
C LEU A 64 -9.73 4.55 4.85
N VAL A 65 -9.29 5.77 4.59
CA VAL A 65 -9.76 6.59 3.46
C VAL A 65 -9.29 6.00 2.12
N LEU A 66 -8.03 5.59 2.04
CA LEU A 66 -7.44 5.06 0.82
C LEU A 66 -7.93 3.64 0.46
N GLY A 67 -8.68 2.99 1.34
CA GLY A 67 -9.27 1.69 1.06
C GLY A 67 -10.21 1.69 -0.13
N ILE A 68 -10.99 2.76 -0.33
CA ILE A 68 -11.93 2.85 -1.46
C ILE A 68 -11.20 2.84 -2.82
N PRO A 69 -10.25 3.76 -3.11
CA PRO A 69 -9.52 3.74 -4.37
C PRO A 69 -8.67 2.47 -4.55
N MET A 70 -8.11 1.90 -3.48
CA MET A 70 -7.33 0.68 -3.59
C MET A 70 -8.19 -0.55 -3.87
N MET A 71 -9.37 -0.66 -3.30
CA MET A 71 -10.30 -1.74 -3.66
C MET A 71 -10.78 -1.60 -5.12
N LEU A 72 -10.98 -0.39 -5.63
CA LEU A 72 -11.27 -0.17 -7.05
C LEU A 72 -10.08 -0.62 -7.92
N TYR A 73 -8.85 -0.28 -7.53
CA TYR A 73 -7.63 -0.70 -8.20
C TYR A 73 -7.56 -2.23 -8.34
N PHE A 74 -7.82 -2.98 -7.28
CA PHE A 74 -7.82 -4.44 -7.29
C PHE A 74 -8.90 -5.06 -8.17
N THR A 75 -9.96 -4.33 -8.52
CA THR A 75 -10.93 -4.80 -9.51
C THR A 75 -10.49 -4.58 -10.95
N LYS A 76 -9.62 -3.59 -11.19
CA LYS A 76 -9.19 -3.17 -12.53
C LYS A 76 -8.05 -3.99 -13.07
N ILE A 77 -7.07 -4.31 -12.23
CA ILE A 77 -5.88 -5.07 -12.60
C ILE A 77 -5.87 -6.35 -11.76
N LYS A 78 -5.76 -7.50 -12.44
CA LYS A 78 -5.81 -8.84 -11.82
C LYS A 78 -4.60 -9.65 -12.25
N LYS A 79 -3.41 -9.06 -12.18
CA LYS A 79 -2.16 -9.64 -12.68
C LYS A 79 -1.06 -9.52 -11.64
N PHE A 80 -0.19 -10.54 -11.60
CA PHE A 80 0.95 -10.55 -10.69
C PHE A 80 1.90 -9.38 -10.94
N GLY A 81 2.40 -8.77 -9.88
CA GLY A 81 3.29 -7.62 -9.91
C GLY A 81 2.59 -6.27 -9.76
N MET A 82 1.25 -6.21 -9.88
CA MET A 82 0.49 -4.96 -9.78
C MET A 82 0.69 -4.26 -8.43
N VAL A 83 0.58 -5.00 -7.34
CA VAL A 83 0.71 -4.44 -5.98
C VAL A 83 2.17 -4.06 -5.72
N LEU A 84 3.09 -4.94 -6.09
CA LEU A 84 4.53 -4.72 -5.89
C LEU A 84 5.01 -3.44 -6.60
N ILE A 85 4.66 -3.26 -7.88
CA ILE A 85 5.05 -2.07 -8.65
C ILE A 85 4.45 -0.81 -8.02
N THR A 86 3.19 -0.84 -7.59
CA THR A 86 2.52 0.28 -6.91
C THR A 86 3.31 0.73 -5.68
N TYR A 87 3.67 -0.19 -4.79
CA TYR A 87 4.37 0.17 -3.55
C TYR A 87 5.85 0.49 -3.75
N ILE A 88 6.50 -0.04 -4.79
CA ILE A 88 7.83 0.42 -5.19
C ILE A 88 7.77 1.88 -5.65
N ILE A 89 6.89 2.21 -6.59
CA ILE A 89 6.75 3.58 -7.10
C ILE A 89 6.39 4.54 -5.95
N TYR A 90 5.41 4.18 -5.14
CA TYR A 90 4.99 4.98 -3.98
C TYR A 90 6.15 5.22 -3.00
N GLY A 91 6.88 4.18 -2.61
CA GLY A 91 8.00 4.26 -1.69
C GLY A 91 9.17 5.08 -2.25
N VAL A 92 9.47 4.93 -3.55
CA VAL A 92 10.49 5.75 -4.23
C VAL A 92 10.11 7.23 -4.22
N ILE A 93 8.86 7.56 -4.55
CA ILE A 93 8.38 8.96 -4.52
C ILE A 93 8.52 9.54 -3.10
N LEU A 94 8.11 8.82 -2.05
CA LEU A 94 8.24 9.27 -0.66
C LEU A 94 9.70 9.47 -0.26
N THR A 95 10.58 8.57 -0.68
CA THR A 95 12.02 8.67 -0.38
C THR A 95 12.63 9.91 -1.06
N LEU A 96 12.32 10.14 -2.33
CA LEU A 96 12.78 11.31 -3.09
C LEU A 96 12.19 12.62 -2.55
N ALA A 97 10.97 12.58 -2.01
CA ALA A 97 10.33 13.71 -1.34
C ALA A 97 10.88 13.99 0.08
N GLY A 98 11.89 13.24 0.55
CA GLY A 98 12.49 13.44 1.88
C GLY A 98 11.64 12.96 3.06
N VAL A 99 10.56 12.22 2.80
CA VAL A 99 9.69 11.70 3.88
C VAL A 99 10.40 10.58 4.65
N GLY A 100 11.12 9.70 3.93
CA GLY A 100 11.90 8.61 4.50
C GLY A 100 11.85 7.33 3.65
N ILE A 101 12.78 6.42 3.92
CA ILE A 101 12.95 5.16 3.18
C ILE A 101 12.13 3.99 3.75
N TYR A 102 11.62 4.12 4.98
CA TYR A 102 10.97 3.00 5.67
C TYR A 102 9.72 2.50 4.96
N SER A 103 8.94 3.41 4.34
CA SER A 103 7.76 3.00 3.53
C SER A 103 8.15 2.32 2.21
N LEU A 104 9.34 2.55 1.66
CA LEU A 104 9.85 1.77 0.54
C LEU A 104 10.16 0.34 0.98
N ILE A 105 10.94 0.19 2.05
CA ILE A 105 11.35 -1.14 2.56
C ILE A 105 10.13 -1.93 3.04
N GLY A 106 9.35 -1.35 3.97
CA GLY A 106 8.15 -1.99 4.51
C GLY A 106 7.08 -2.23 3.47
N GLY A 107 6.89 -1.27 2.55
CA GLY A 107 5.95 -1.37 1.44
C GLY A 107 6.28 -2.53 0.50
N VAL A 108 7.53 -2.70 0.12
CA VAL A 108 7.96 -3.81 -0.75
C VAL A 108 7.75 -5.16 -0.04
N ILE A 109 8.15 -5.29 1.22
CA ILE A 109 7.96 -6.54 1.98
C ILE A 109 6.47 -6.89 2.07
N CYS A 110 5.63 -5.93 2.47
CA CYS A 110 4.18 -6.15 2.58
C CYS A 110 3.54 -6.41 1.21
N ALA A 111 4.00 -5.73 0.15
CA ALA A 111 3.48 -5.93 -1.20
C ALA A 111 3.80 -7.32 -1.76
N VAL A 112 4.99 -7.87 -1.49
CA VAL A 112 5.32 -9.25 -1.86
C VAL A 112 4.36 -10.23 -1.19
N ILE A 113 4.11 -10.09 0.11
CA ILE A 113 3.14 -10.93 0.83
C ILE A 113 1.74 -10.79 0.21
N ALA A 114 1.31 -9.56 -0.04
CA ALA A 114 0.01 -9.26 -0.64
C ALA A 114 -0.15 -9.88 -2.05
N GLU A 115 0.90 -9.84 -2.88
CA GLU A 115 0.90 -10.47 -4.21
C GLU A 115 0.66 -11.98 -4.13
N PHE A 116 1.31 -12.68 -3.19
CA PHE A 116 1.08 -14.10 -3.02
C PHE A 116 -0.33 -14.41 -2.53
N ILE A 117 -0.89 -13.60 -1.61
CA ILE A 117 -2.28 -13.73 -1.16
C ILE A 117 -3.25 -13.54 -2.32
N MET A 118 -3.06 -12.50 -3.12
CA MET A 118 -3.90 -12.20 -4.28
C MET A 118 -3.80 -13.28 -5.34
N LYS A 119 -2.58 -13.74 -5.64
CA LYS A 119 -2.32 -14.82 -6.61
C LYS A 119 -2.97 -16.15 -6.18
N ALA A 120 -2.88 -16.52 -4.90
CA ALA A 120 -3.48 -17.75 -4.36
C ALA A 120 -5.01 -17.79 -4.52
N LYS A 121 -5.67 -16.65 -4.68
CA LYS A 121 -7.11 -16.51 -4.93
C LYS A 121 -7.41 -16.02 -6.35
N HIS A 122 -6.47 -16.18 -7.29
CA HIS A 122 -6.60 -15.77 -8.69
C HIS A 122 -7.12 -14.35 -8.90
N TYR A 123 -6.79 -13.42 -7.97
CA TYR A 123 -7.23 -12.01 -7.98
C TYR A 123 -8.75 -11.81 -8.01
N GLY A 124 -9.54 -12.85 -7.75
CA GLY A 124 -11.01 -12.82 -7.80
C GLY A 124 -11.70 -12.59 -6.45
N SER A 125 -10.96 -12.73 -5.33
CA SER A 125 -11.53 -12.69 -3.98
C SER A 125 -11.46 -11.31 -3.35
N ALA A 126 -12.62 -10.74 -3.03
CA ALA A 126 -12.70 -9.48 -2.28
C ALA A 126 -12.08 -9.59 -0.88
N SER A 127 -12.18 -10.74 -0.23
CA SER A 127 -11.57 -10.95 1.10
C SER A 127 -10.04 -10.98 1.01
N ALA A 128 -9.48 -11.61 -0.04
CA ALA A 128 -8.04 -11.58 -0.29
C ALA A 128 -7.56 -10.15 -0.59
N ALA A 129 -8.31 -9.36 -1.35
CA ALA A 129 -8.00 -7.98 -1.63
C ALA A 129 -8.01 -7.10 -0.36
N ILE A 130 -8.99 -7.29 0.53
CA ILE A 130 -9.05 -6.59 1.83
C ILE A 130 -7.84 -6.95 2.68
N LEU A 131 -7.50 -8.24 2.80
CA LEU A 131 -6.35 -8.69 3.58
C LEU A 131 -5.04 -8.17 2.99
N ALA A 132 -4.86 -8.26 1.67
CA ALA A 132 -3.70 -7.74 0.95
C ALA A 132 -3.54 -6.22 1.21
N TYR A 133 -4.62 -5.46 1.12
CA TYR A 133 -4.61 -4.03 1.39
C TYR A 133 -4.28 -3.72 2.86
N ALA A 134 -4.87 -4.45 3.81
CA ALA A 134 -4.57 -4.26 5.24
C ALA A 134 -3.09 -4.49 5.56
N ILE A 135 -2.47 -5.52 4.97
CA ILE A 135 -1.03 -5.79 5.11
C ILE A 135 -0.22 -4.66 4.47
N CYS A 136 -0.55 -4.25 3.25
CA CYS A 136 0.14 -3.16 2.56
C CYS A 136 0.03 -1.83 3.29
N SER A 137 -1.07 -1.58 4.01
CA SER A 137 -1.27 -0.37 4.81
C SER A 137 -0.21 -0.24 5.92
N VAL A 138 0.24 -1.34 6.51
CA VAL A 138 1.33 -1.33 7.49
C VAL A 138 2.63 -0.88 6.84
N GLY A 139 2.99 -1.47 5.70
CA GLY A 139 4.20 -1.11 4.97
C GLY A 139 4.19 0.32 4.43
N ALA A 140 3.07 0.77 3.88
CA ALA A 140 2.91 2.12 3.36
C ALA A 140 3.10 3.21 4.43
N ASN A 141 2.71 2.92 5.67
CA ASN A 141 2.83 3.84 6.80
C ASN A 141 4.10 3.64 7.64
N ALA A 142 5.04 2.81 7.18
CA ALA A 142 6.26 2.50 7.94
C ALA A 142 7.17 3.73 8.20
N ASN A 143 7.03 4.82 7.43
CA ASN A 143 7.76 6.07 7.70
C ASN A 143 7.36 6.70 9.05
N VAL A 144 6.14 6.50 9.53
CA VAL A 144 5.74 6.92 10.89
C VAL A 144 6.49 6.10 11.96
N MET A 145 6.70 4.80 11.72
CA MET A 145 7.53 3.98 12.60
C MET A 145 8.99 4.39 12.57
N GLY A 146 9.44 5.03 11.49
CA GLY A 146 10.80 5.55 11.33
C GLY A 146 11.21 6.56 12.39
N PHE A 147 10.25 7.25 13.05
CA PHE A 147 10.56 8.12 14.18
C PHE A 147 11.29 7.41 15.34
N ALA A 148 11.08 6.09 15.49
CA ALA A 148 11.75 5.29 16.50
C ALA A 148 13.24 5.01 16.19
N PHE A 149 13.66 5.20 14.93
CA PHE A 149 14.98 4.79 14.44
C PHE A 149 15.78 5.97 13.85
N MET A 150 15.42 7.21 14.18
CA MET A 150 16.11 8.39 13.66
C MET A 150 17.53 8.46 14.17
N THR A 151 18.44 8.77 13.24
CA THR A 151 19.79 9.21 13.60
C THR A 151 19.75 10.63 14.16
N GLU A 152 20.82 11.04 14.86
CA GLU A 152 20.94 12.42 15.38
C GLU A 152 20.80 13.47 14.27
N ALA A 153 21.37 13.21 13.08
CA ALA A 153 21.25 14.11 11.93
C ALA A 153 19.78 14.23 11.44
N GLN A 154 19.07 13.11 11.35
CA GLN A 154 17.65 13.11 10.97
C GLN A 154 16.78 13.78 12.04
N LEU A 155 17.09 13.57 13.31
CA LEU A 155 16.41 14.25 14.42
C LEU A 155 16.62 15.76 14.34
N ALA A 156 17.84 16.23 14.11
CA ALA A 156 18.15 17.64 13.95
C ALA A 156 17.41 18.27 12.76
N GLU A 157 17.37 17.58 11.61
CA GLU A 157 16.62 18.02 10.42
C GLU A 157 15.12 18.14 10.71
N LYS A 158 14.52 17.13 11.32
CA LYS A 158 13.09 17.14 11.66
C LYS A 158 12.79 18.18 12.75
N THR A 159 13.69 18.39 13.70
CA THR A 159 13.57 19.42 14.72
C THR A 159 13.59 20.82 14.10
N ALA A 160 14.42 21.06 13.09
CA ALA A 160 14.44 22.32 12.36
C ALA A 160 13.11 22.60 11.62
N TYR A 161 12.45 21.54 11.16
CA TYR A 161 11.18 21.64 10.40
C TYR A 161 9.94 21.72 11.31
N TYR A 162 9.84 20.84 12.32
CA TYR A 162 8.66 20.70 13.18
C TYR A 162 8.77 21.49 14.50
N GLY A 163 9.97 21.87 14.92
CA GLY A 163 10.27 22.49 16.21
C GLY A 163 10.60 21.47 17.31
N GLN A 164 11.34 21.96 18.32
CA GLN A 164 11.84 21.13 19.41
C GLN A 164 10.74 20.52 20.27
N GLU A 165 9.69 21.28 20.56
CA GLU A 165 8.58 20.82 21.39
C GLU A 165 7.83 19.66 20.73
N TYR A 166 7.53 19.77 19.41
CA TYR A 166 6.93 18.73 18.63
C TYR A 166 7.76 17.44 18.68
N MET A 167 9.07 17.56 18.43
CA MET A 167 9.96 16.40 18.40
C MET A 167 10.16 15.76 19.78
N ASN A 168 10.13 16.54 20.86
CA ASN A 168 10.17 16.00 22.21
C ASN A 168 8.92 15.14 22.52
N ILE A 169 7.74 15.60 22.10
CA ILE A 169 6.48 14.84 22.28
C ILE A 169 6.53 13.53 21.45
N ILE A 170 6.93 13.61 20.19
CA ILE A 170 7.07 12.41 19.33
C ILE A 170 8.06 11.43 19.93
N SER A 171 9.24 11.89 20.33
CA SER A 171 10.27 11.04 20.97
C SER A 171 9.74 10.40 22.25
N GLY A 172 8.95 11.14 23.03
CA GLY A 172 8.25 10.63 24.21
C GLY A 172 7.31 9.47 23.90
N TYR A 173 6.57 9.52 22.81
CA TYR A 173 5.71 8.40 22.38
C TYR A 173 6.56 7.16 22.04
N PHE A 174 7.64 7.33 21.29
CA PHE A 174 8.49 6.22 20.86
C PHE A 174 9.45 5.70 21.93
N SER A 175 9.57 6.38 23.08
CA SER A 175 10.28 5.82 24.25
C SER A 175 9.59 4.58 24.83
N HIS A 176 8.31 4.38 24.50
CA HIS A 176 7.53 3.23 24.94
C HIS A 176 7.55 2.13 23.87
N GLY A 177 8.04 0.96 24.20
CA GLY A 177 8.22 -0.17 23.26
C GLY A 177 6.92 -0.65 22.57
N TYR A 178 5.74 -0.33 23.13
CA TYR A 178 4.46 -0.70 22.52
C TYR A 178 4.04 0.19 21.34
N MET A 179 4.71 1.32 21.09
CA MET A 179 4.27 2.27 20.08
C MET A 179 4.39 1.71 18.66
N LEU A 180 5.49 1.01 18.36
CA LEU A 180 5.66 0.37 17.05
C LEU A 180 4.56 -0.66 16.73
N PRO A 181 4.28 -1.66 17.58
CA PRO A 181 3.17 -2.57 17.32
C PRO A 181 1.80 -1.86 17.31
N LEU A 182 1.60 -0.82 18.10
CA LEU A 182 0.36 -0.03 18.08
C LEU A 182 0.14 0.63 16.71
N ILE A 183 1.15 1.28 16.15
CA ILE A 183 1.07 1.88 14.81
C ILE A 183 0.80 0.81 13.74
N ALA A 184 1.46 -0.35 13.83
CA ALA A 184 1.23 -1.45 12.90
C ALA A 184 -0.22 -1.96 12.96
N VAL A 185 -0.73 -2.19 14.17
CA VAL A 185 -2.11 -2.66 14.41
C VAL A 185 -3.13 -1.62 13.93
N THR A 186 -2.92 -0.34 14.21
CA THR A 186 -3.84 0.73 13.77
C THR A 186 -3.83 0.90 12.25
N ALA A 187 -2.67 0.82 11.59
CA ALA A 187 -2.57 0.83 10.13
C ALA A 187 -3.28 -0.38 9.51
N PHE A 188 -3.07 -1.58 10.07
CA PHE A 188 -3.74 -2.80 9.62
C PHE A 188 -5.27 -2.71 9.80
N ALA A 189 -5.72 -2.28 10.97
CA ALA A 189 -7.16 -2.11 11.26
C ALA A 189 -7.80 -1.08 10.33
N GLY A 190 -7.14 0.07 10.13
CA GLY A 190 -7.56 1.09 9.17
C GLY A 190 -7.66 0.52 7.75
N GLY A 191 -6.66 -0.26 7.32
CA GLY A 191 -6.65 -0.93 6.02
C GLY A 191 -7.78 -1.96 5.87
N ALA A 192 -8.03 -2.78 6.89
CA ALA A 192 -9.12 -3.75 6.90
C ALA A 192 -10.49 -3.06 6.81
N LEU A 193 -10.72 -2.05 7.64
CA LEU A 193 -11.97 -1.26 7.62
C LEU A 193 -12.12 -0.48 6.32
N GLY A 194 -11.07 0.16 5.83
CA GLY A 194 -11.05 0.85 4.54
C GLY A 194 -11.33 -0.09 3.37
N GLY A 195 -10.76 -1.30 3.40
CA GLY A 195 -11.05 -2.33 2.42
C GLY A 195 -12.50 -2.83 2.47
N LEU A 196 -13.07 -2.97 3.66
CA LEU A 196 -14.51 -3.31 3.84
C LEU A 196 -15.41 -2.21 3.31
N LEU A 197 -15.10 -0.94 3.60
CA LEU A 197 -15.82 0.23 3.04
C LEU A 197 -15.71 0.25 1.52
N GLY A 198 -14.51 0.08 0.97
CA GLY A 198 -14.28 0.00 -0.47
C GLY A 198 -15.09 -1.12 -1.12
N LYS A 199 -15.12 -2.33 -0.52
CA LYS A 199 -15.97 -3.43 -0.97
C LYS A 199 -17.45 -3.06 -0.96
N ALA A 200 -17.93 -2.40 0.11
CA ALA A 200 -19.33 -2.01 0.23
C ALA A 200 -19.74 -1.00 -0.87
N VAL A 201 -18.90 0.02 -1.09
CA VAL A 201 -19.12 1.05 -2.12
C VAL A 201 -19.06 0.45 -3.53
N LEU A 202 -18.15 -0.51 -3.74
CA LEU A 202 -17.89 -1.11 -5.05
C LEU A 202 -18.59 -2.45 -5.25
N LYS A 203 -19.62 -2.77 -4.46
CA LYS A 203 -20.34 -4.06 -4.50
C LYS A 203 -20.75 -4.49 -5.91
N LYS A 204 -21.20 -3.55 -6.75
CA LYS A 204 -21.56 -3.82 -8.15
C LYS A 204 -20.37 -4.26 -9.02
N HIS A 205 -19.15 -3.81 -8.71
CA HIS A 205 -17.96 -4.15 -9.46
C HIS A 205 -17.41 -5.53 -9.07
N PHE A 206 -17.52 -5.92 -7.80
CA PHE A 206 -17.12 -7.25 -7.34
C PHE A 206 -18.12 -8.35 -7.74
N ALA A 207 -19.43 -8.04 -7.84
CA ALA A 207 -20.46 -8.99 -8.26
C ALA A 207 -20.32 -9.42 -9.74
N LYS A 208 -19.65 -8.63 -10.58
CA LYS A 208 -19.37 -8.99 -11.99
C LYS A 208 -18.09 -9.82 -12.16
N SER A 209 -17.38 -10.11 -11.10
CA SER A 209 -16.04 -10.75 -11.12
C SER A 209 -16.05 -12.17 -10.57
N GLY A 210 -17.14 -12.68 -10.04
CA GLY A 210 -17.43 -14.04 -9.63
C GLY A 210 -18.55 -14.60 -10.45
#